data_8d530971fa7c759d463d921334fff0c2
#
_entry.id   8d530971fa7c759d463d921334fff0c2
#
_cell.length_a   1.000
_cell.length_b   1.000
_cell.length_c   1.000
_cell.angle_alpha   90.00
_cell.angle_beta   90.00
_cell.angle_gamma   90.00
#
_symmetry.space_group_name_H-M   'P 1'
#
loop_
_entity.id
_entity.type
_entity.pdbx_description
1 polymer ?
#
loop_
_entity_poly.entity_id
_entity_poly.type
_entity_poly.pdbx_seq_one_letter_code
_entity_poly.pdbx_strand_id
1 'polypeptide(L)'
;MTQTSTLNRPSRRFARLALALALLAVAPIALAEIHIGVILSTTGPAASLGIPEEQAIKLWPGEIAGEKVRFTVLNDGSDTTTATKNAQRLINEDKVDLIIGPSVTPTSLAVVEIAGNAQVPVISLAGGGAIVLPQDGPRKWAFKLSPTEPISIGLVLDHLQKNGKGKSVATIGIATSYGEGFLKAFEAIAAQRGFKIVATEKYNQTDPSVTAQVLKIITANPDAVYIFAAGTPGALPQIELAQRGYKGLVYQTQGVANNDFLRVGGKSLEGGYMTVAPVLVAEQLPESNPVKKAAVDFVQRFEKAQGANSRSLFAATAWDALLIVQNAAREALKKGKPGTPAFRSALRDAIEGLHDFVGSEGVYTMSPSDHNGVDARSQVMVKIENGAWKLQP
;
A
#
# COMPACT_ATOMS: atom_id res chain seq x y z
N MET A 1 -92.35 -17.99 -11.46
CA MET A 1 -91.55 -17.21 -10.52
C MET A 1 -90.05 -17.50 -10.83
N THR A 2 -89.43 -16.61 -11.62
CA THR A 2 -88.06 -16.69 -12.08
C THR A 2 -87.25 -15.58 -11.38
N GLN A 3 -86.33 -15.94 -10.44
CA GLN A 3 -85.38 -15.02 -9.80
C GLN A 3 -84.19 -14.83 -10.72
N THR A 4 -83.98 -13.60 -11.18
CA THR A 4 -82.78 -13.17 -11.90
C THR A 4 -81.75 -12.63 -10.88
N SER A 5 -80.62 -13.34 -10.71
CA SER A 5 -79.48 -12.90 -9.90
C SER A 5 -78.64 -11.88 -10.70
N THR A 6 -78.54 -10.67 -10.21
CA THR A 6 -77.67 -9.60 -10.76
C THR A 6 -76.25 -9.78 -10.20
N LEU A 7 -75.31 -10.21 -11.06
CA LEU A 7 -73.86 -10.19 -10.78
C LEU A 7 -73.35 -8.74 -10.81
N ASN A 8 -72.90 -8.27 -9.63
CA ASN A 8 -72.30 -6.95 -9.45
C ASN A 8 -70.87 -6.97 -10.03
N ARG A 9 -70.64 -6.32 -11.15
CA ARG A 9 -69.31 -6.13 -11.78
C ARG A 9 -68.57 -5.04 -11.00
N PRO A 10 -67.35 -5.32 -10.48
CA PRO A 10 -66.53 -4.26 -9.84
C PRO A 10 -66.22 -3.17 -10.83
N SER A 11 -66.35 -1.92 -10.40
CA SER A 11 -66.20 -0.75 -11.25
C SER A 11 -64.75 -0.67 -11.78
N ARG A 12 -64.60 -0.37 -13.06
CA ARG A 12 -63.26 -0.22 -13.74
C ARG A 12 -62.32 0.76 -13.04
N ARG A 13 -62.78 1.58 -12.11
CA ARG A 13 -61.98 2.49 -11.30
C ARG A 13 -61.21 1.76 -10.20
N PHE A 14 -61.82 0.76 -9.55
CA PHE A 14 -61.11 -0.07 -8.53
C PHE A 14 -60.05 -0.97 -9.14
N ALA A 15 -60.28 -1.51 -10.34
CA ALA A 15 -59.27 -2.33 -11.03
C ALA A 15 -58.06 -1.49 -11.49
N ARG A 16 -58.27 -0.23 -11.89
CA ARG A 16 -57.16 0.68 -12.24
C ARG A 16 -56.36 1.16 -11.04
N LEU A 17 -56.97 1.36 -9.87
CA LEU A 17 -56.29 1.71 -8.65
C LEU A 17 -55.46 0.52 -8.10
N ALA A 18 -55.99 -0.70 -8.16
CA ALA A 18 -55.26 -1.91 -7.76
C ALA A 18 -54.06 -2.21 -8.67
N LEU A 19 -54.18 -1.93 -9.99
CA LEU A 19 -53.08 -2.10 -10.94
C LEU A 19 -51.99 -1.02 -10.75
N ALA A 20 -52.35 0.21 -10.39
CA ALA A 20 -51.40 1.29 -10.09
C ALA A 20 -50.63 1.03 -8.75
N LEU A 21 -51.31 0.48 -7.73
CA LEU A 21 -50.64 0.07 -6.49
C LEU A 21 -49.72 -1.15 -6.68
N ALA A 22 -50.04 -2.09 -7.56
CA ALA A 22 -49.22 -3.24 -7.86
C ALA A 22 -47.94 -2.87 -8.64
N LEU A 23 -47.98 -1.81 -9.48
CA LEU A 23 -46.82 -1.30 -10.20
C LEU A 23 -45.82 -0.51 -9.30
N LEU A 24 -46.32 0.03 -8.18
CA LEU A 24 -45.44 0.70 -7.18
C LEU A 24 -44.71 -0.27 -6.26
N ALA A 25 -45.07 -1.56 -6.19
CA ALA A 25 -44.49 -2.56 -5.32
C ALA A 25 -43.27 -3.30 -5.93
N VAL A 26 -42.92 -3.07 -7.19
CA VAL A 26 -41.70 -3.64 -7.84
C VAL A 26 -40.71 -2.50 -8.07
N ALA A 27 -40.39 -1.74 -7.01
CA ALA A 27 -39.10 -1.06 -7.01
C ALA A 27 -38.03 -2.13 -6.97
N PRO A 28 -37.06 -2.18 -7.91
CA PRO A 28 -35.94 -3.08 -7.76
C PRO A 28 -35.31 -2.77 -6.41
N ILE A 29 -35.23 -3.77 -5.55
CA ILE A 29 -34.34 -3.68 -4.38
C ILE A 29 -32.97 -3.51 -4.99
N ALA A 30 -32.50 -2.26 -5.09
CA ALA A 30 -31.13 -1.98 -5.41
C ALA A 30 -30.33 -2.64 -4.27
N LEU A 31 -29.80 -3.83 -4.52
CA LEU A 31 -28.83 -4.46 -3.62
C LEU A 31 -27.72 -3.44 -3.46
N ALA A 32 -27.53 -2.99 -2.25
CA ALA A 32 -26.46 -2.07 -1.94
C ALA A 32 -25.15 -2.76 -2.32
N GLU A 33 -24.35 -2.14 -3.17
CA GLU A 33 -23.08 -2.66 -3.65
C GLU A 33 -21.96 -1.86 -2.99
N ILE A 34 -20.99 -2.52 -2.39
CA ILE A 34 -19.80 -1.83 -1.88
C ILE A 34 -18.97 -1.40 -3.10
N HIS A 35 -18.77 -0.10 -3.29
CA HIS A 35 -18.00 0.42 -4.40
C HIS A 35 -16.61 0.85 -3.94
N ILE A 36 -15.60 0.14 -4.38
CA ILE A 36 -14.19 0.39 -4.05
C ILE A 36 -13.52 1.07 -5.25
N GLY A 37 -13.05 2.30 -5.05
CA GLY A 37 -12.16 2.97 -5.98
C GLY A 37 -10.72 2.50 -5.77
N VAL A 38 -9.99 2.33 -6.86
CA VAL A 38 -8.59 1.90 -6.82
C VAL A 38 -7.77 2.83 -7.71
N ILE A 39 -6.71 3.42 -7.16
CA ILE A 39 -5.77 4.27 -7.90
C ILE A 39 -4.39 3.64 -7.80
N LEU A 40 -3.79 3.28 -8.93
CA LEU A 40 -2.50 2.59 -8.98
C LEU A 40 -1.58 3.20 -10.03
N SER A 41 -0.26 3.13 -9.80
CA SER A 41 0.75 3.52 -10.77
C SER A 41 1.11 2.34 -11.68
N THR A 42 0.21 1.92 -12.57
CA THR A 42 0.47 0.77 -13.48
C THR A 42 1.32 1.15 -14.69
N THR A 43 1.63 2.43 -14.86
CA THR A 43 2.58 2.97 -15.83
C THR A 43 3.50 4.01 -15.16
N GLY A 44 4.53 4.48 -15.88
CA GLY A 44 5.49 5.46 -15.36
C GLY A 44 6.58 4.82 -14.47
N PRO A 45 7.37 5.64 -13.74
CA PRO A 45 8.52 5.19 -12.97
C PRO A 45 8.20 4.17 -11.86
N ALA A 46 6.95 4.16 -11.37
CA ALA A 46 6.50 3.25 -10.32
C ALA A 46 5.69 2.06 -10.83
N ALA A 47 5.72 1.75 -12.14
CA ALA A 47 4.96 0.64 -12.71
C ALA A 47 5.28 -0.71 -12.06
N SER A 48 6.51 -0.92 -11.59
CA SER A 48 6.92 -2.13 -10.88
C SER A 48 6.28 -2.28 -9.50
N LEU A 49 5.60 -1.25 -8.99
CA LEU A 49 4.76 -1.30 -7.80
C LEU A 49 3.29 -1.55 -8.18
N GLY A 50 2.74 -0.69 -9.04
CA GLY A 50 1.32 -0.71 -9.36
C GLY A 50 0.85 -1.94 -10.14
N ILE A 51 1.69 -2.53 -10.99
CA ILE A 51 1.35 -3.74 -11.74
C ILE A 51 1.07 -4.93 -10.80
N PRO A 52 1.97 -5.31 -9.87
CA PRO A 52 1.68 -6.39 -8.93
C PRO A 52 0.53 -6.06 -7.95
N GLU A 53 0.33 -4.79 -7.58
CA GLU A 53 -0.84 -4.36 -6.80
C GLU A 53 -2.14 -4.65 -7.58
N GLU A 54 -2.21 -4.26 -8.86
CA GLU A 54 -3.37 -4.55 -9.72
C GLU A 54 -3.60 -6.06 -9.87
N GLN A 55 -2.53 -6.84 -10.02
CA GLN A 55 -2.61 -8.30 -10.09
C GLN A 55 -3.19 -8.90 -8.81
N ALA A 56 -2.83 -8.38 -7.63
CA ALA A 56 -3.41 -8.83 -6.36
C ALA A 56 -4.91 -8.47 -6.27
N ILE A 57 -5.28 -7.27 -6.69
CA ILE A 57 -6.69 -6.83 -6.71
C ILE A 57 -7.55 -7.69 -7.63
N LYS A 58 -7.03 -8.16 -8.75
CA LYS A 58 -7.73 -9.10 -9.64
C LYS A 58 -8.03 -10.46 -8.99
N LEU A 59 -7.37 -10.79 -7.87
CA LEU A 59 -7.66 -11.99 -7.08
C LEU A 59 -8.75 -11.76 -6.02
N TRP A 60 -9.21 -10.51 -5.86
CA TRP A 60 -10.23 -10.19 -4.86
C TRP A 60 -11.58 -10.77 -5.24
N PRO A 61 -12.40 -11.17 -4.26
CA PRO A 61 -13.72 -11.71 -4.54
C PRO A 61 -14.68 -10.61 -5.01
N GLY A 62 -15.69 -10.99 -5.79
CA GLY A 62 -16.78 -10.11 -6.18
C GLY A 62 -17.82 -9.84 -5.07
N GLU A 63 -17.58 -10.37 -3.85
CA GLU A 63 -18.48 -10.24 -2.71
C GLU A 63 -17.66 -10.09 -1.41
N ILE A 64 -18.07 -9.17 -0.56
CA ILE A 64 -17.50 -8.93 0.76
C ILE A 64 -18.63 -8.86 1.78
N ALA A 65 -18.57 -9.68 2.82
CA ALA A 65 -19.54 -9.72 3.91
C ALA A 65 -21.01 -9.90 3.46
N GLY A 66 -21.22 -10.63 2.37
CA GLY A 66 -22.56 -10.89 1.80
C GLY A 66 -23.06 -9.81 0.83
N GLU A 67 -22.32 -8.72 0.64
CA GLU A 67 -22.65 -7.66 -0.31
C GLU A 67 -21.79 -7.78 -1.57
N LYS A 68 -22.38 -7.50 -2.74
CA LYS A 68 -21.61 -7.40 -3.99
C LYS A 68 -20.59 -6.28 -3.91
N VAL A 69 -19.48 -6.47 -4.57
CA VAL A 69 -18.40 -5.48 -4.64
C VAL A 69 -18.15 -5.09 -6.09
N ARG A 70 -18.08 -3.79 -6.33
CA ARG A 70 -17.64 -3.22 -7.59
C ARG A 70 -16.31 -2.51 -7.41
N PHE A 71 -15.38 -2.78 -8.32
CA PHE A 71 -14.08 -2.12 -8.36
C PHE A 71 -14.01 -1.17 -9.56
N THR A 72 -13.57 0.08 -9.32
CA THR A 72 -13.16 1.00 -10.38
C THR A 72 -11.67 1.23 -10.27
N VAL A 73 -10.88 0.64 -11.16
CA VAL A 73 -9.41 0.71 -11.15
C VAL A 73 -8.96 1.77 -12.15
N LEU A 74 -8.17 2.74 -11.67
CA LEU A 74 -7.65 3.85 -12.45
C LEU A 74 -6.13 3.93 -12.33
N ASN A 75 -5.45 4.10 -13.46
CA ASN A 75 -4.01 4.31 -13.51
C ASN A 75 -3.70 5.80 -13.32
N ASP A 76 -2.78 6.12 -12.40
CA ASP A 76 -2.29 7.49 -12.20
C ASP A 76 -1.01 7.81 -12.98
N GLY A 77 -0.38 6.82 -13.60
CA GLY A 77 0.86 7.01 -14.35
C GLY A 77 2.04 7.49 -13.50
N SER A 78 1.98 7.33 -12.19
CA SER A 78 2.93 7.90 -11.21
C SER A 78 2.91 9.45 -11.18
N ASP A 79 1.82 10.06 -11.64
CA ASP A 79 1.63 11.51 -11.76
C ASP A 79 0.57 12.03 -10.77
N THR A 80 0.92 13.06 -9.99
CA THR A 80 0.06 13.62 -8.95
C THR A 80 -1.18 14.32 -9.51
N THR A 81 -1.09 14.94 -10.70
CA THR A 81 -2.22 15.61 -11.34
C THR A 81 -3.24 14.58 -11.80
N THR A 82 -2.79 13.48 -12.39
CA THR A 82 -3.65 12.37 -12.81
C THR A 82 -4.29 11.68 -11.60
N ALA A 83 -3.52 11.43 -10.54
CA ALA A 83 -4.06 10.88 -9.29
C ALA A 83 -5.16 11.76 -8.67
N THR A 84 -4.95 13.09 -8.68
CA THR A 84 -5.95 14.08 -8.26
C THR A 84 -7.24 13.97 -9.06
N LYS A 85 -7.16 13.94 -10.39
CA LYS A 85 -8.33 13.80 -11.28
C LYS A 85 -9.04 12.46 -11.05
N ASN A 86 -8.28 11.39 -10.89
CA ASN A 86 -8.83 10.07 -10.60
C ASN A 86 -9.60 10.05 -9.26
N ALA A 87 -9.04 10.65 -8.21
CA ALA A 87 -9.73 10.76 -6.92
C ALA A 87 -11.02 11.58 -7.02
N GLN A 88 -10.98 12.71 -7.70
CA GLN A 88 -12.17 13.54 -7.93
C GLN A 88 -13.26 12.78 -8.68
N ARG A 89 -12.92 12.02 -9.72
CA ARG A 89 -13.85 11.17 -10.45
C ARG A 89 -14.45 10.11 -9.54
N LEU A 90 -13.62 9.31 -8.85
CA LEU A 90 -14.08 8.26 -7.95
C LEU A 90 -15.07 8.78 -6.89
N ILE A 91 -14.79 9.96 -6.33
CA ILE A 91 -15.60 10.56 -5.27
C ILE A 91 -16.87 11.20 -5.84
N ASN A 92 -16.75 12.02 -6.89
CA ASN A 92 -17.84 12.87 -7.35
C ASN A 92 -18.75 12.20 -8.38
N GLU A 93 -18.22 11.32 -9.23
CA GLU A 93 -18.96 10.65 -10.29
C GLU A 93 -19.31 9.22 -9.90
N ASP A 94 -18.30 8.43 -9.53
CA ASP A 94 -18.42 7.01 -9.21
C ASP A 94 -18.99 6.75 -7.80
N LYS A 95 -18.96 7.75 -6.89
CA LYS A 95 -19.51 7.70 -5.51
C LYS A 95 -18.99 6.52 -4.69
N VAL A 96 -17.68 6.29 -4.74
CA VAL A 96 -17.04 5.16 -4.04
C VAL A 96 -17.18 5.24 -2.51
N ASP A 97 -17.19 4.09 -1.86
CA ASP A 97 -17.24 3.98 -0.39
C ASP A 97 -15.87 4.11 0.27
N LEU A 98 -14.82 3.69 -0.42
CA LEU A 98 -13.43 3.89 -0.02
C LEU A 98 -12.52 3.87 -1.24
N ILE A 99 -11.27 4.33 -1.05
CA ILE A 99 -10.21 4.28 -2.06
C ILE A 99 -9.07 3.41 -1.55
N ILE A 100 -8.58 2.49 -2.39
CA ILE A 100 -7.33 1.73 -2.19
C ILE A 100 -6.26 2.32 -3.09
N GLY A 101 -5.07 2.47 -2.55
CA GLY A 101 -3.97 3.18 -3.23
C GLY A 101 -3.90 4.66 -2.80
N PRO A 102 -3.11 5.48 -3.48
CA PRO A 102 -2.18 5.17 -4.56
C PRO A 102 -0.94 4.35 -4.16
N SER A 103 -0.16 3.99 -5.20
CA SER A 103 1.04 3.15 -5.06
C SER A 103 2.26 3.88 -4.47
N VAL A 104 2.36 5.20 -4.62
CA VAL A 104 3.52 5.99 -4.21
C VAL A 104 3.16 7.20 -3.36
N THR A 105 4.11 7.64 -2.55
CA THR A 105 3.89 8.73 -1.57
C THR A 105 3.41 10.04 -2.20
N PRO A 106 3.99 10.56 -3.30
CA PRO A 106 3.52 11.81 -3.88
C PRO A 106 2.05 11.78 -4.31
N THR A 107 1.61 10.72 -4.98
CA THR A 107 0.23 10.57 -5.44
C THR A 107 -0.72 10.32 -4.27
N SER A 108 -0.26 9.57 -3.24
CA SER A 108 -1.05 9.34 -2.01
C SER A 108 -1.33 10.64 -1.25
N LEU A 109 -0.34 11.52 -1.10
CA LEU A 109 -0.53 12.81 -0.44
C LEU A 109 -1.59 13.66 -1.14
N ALA A 110 -1.57 13.68 -2.50
CA ALA A 110 -2.57 14.41 -3.28
C ALA A 110 -3.98 13.82 -3.14
N VAL A 111 -4.11 12.49 -3.13
CA VAL A 111 -5.40 11.80 -2.99
C VAL A 111 -5.97 11.94 -1.59
N VAL A 112 -5.15 11.82 -0.55
CA VAL A 112 -5.55 11.93 0.85
C VAL A 112 -6.18 13.29 1.16
N GLU A 113 -5.64 14.36 0.60
CA GLU A 113 -6.17 15.71 0.78
C GLU A 113 -7.61 15.81 0.24
N ILE A 114 -7.86 15.26 -0.95
CA ILE A 114 -9.17 15.31 -1.60
C ILE A 114 -10.17 14.38 -0.91
N ALA A 115 -9.77 13.14 -0.69
CA ALA A 115 -10.64 12.11 -0.14
C ALA A 115 -11.00 12.40 1.33
N GLY A 116 -10.04 12.88 2.13
CA GLY A 116 -10.28 13.26 3.53
C GLY A 116 -11.26 14.43 3.65
N ASN A 117 -11.14 15.46 2.80
CA ASN A 117 -12.10 16.57 2.75
C ASN A 117 -13.50 16.12 2.33
N ALA A 118 -13.60 15.06 1.50
CA ALA A 118 -14.87 14.46 1.08
C ALA A 118 -15.36 13.37 2.06
N GLN A 119 -14.65 13.10 3.13
CA GLN A 119 -14.97 12.05 4.10
C GLN A 119 -15.07 10.65 3.47
N VAL A 120 -14.14 10.34 2.56
CA VAL A 120 -13.98 9.02 1.95
C VAL A 120 -12.71 8.38 2.51
N PRO A 121 -12.79 7.21 3.14
CA PRO A 121 -11.60 6.51 3.65
C PRO A 121 -10.62 6.16 2.52
N VAL A 122 -9.33 6.26 2.81
CA VAL A 122 -8.23 5.86 1.90
C VAL A 122 -7.33 4.87 2.61
N ILE A 123 -7.06 3.72 2.02
CA ILE A 123 -5.97 2.83 2.43
C ILE A 123 -4.86 2.98 1.40
N SER A 124 -3.85 3.79 1.71
CA SER A 124 -2.69 3.99 0.85
C SER A 124 -1.79 2.76 0.84
N LEU A 125 -1.30 2.37 -0.32
CA LEU A 125 -0.32 1.29 -0.51
C LEU A 125 1.13 1.79 -0.44
N ALA A 126 1.31 3.11 -0.33
CA ALA A 126 2.62 3.76 -0.32
C ALA A 126 3.29 3.78 1.07
N GLY A 127 4.63 3.96 1.06
CA GLY A 127 5.46 3.80 2.26
C GLY A 127 5.66 5.05 3.12
N GLY A 128 5.41 6.27 2.65
CA GLY A 128 5.76 7.50 3.37
C GLY A 128 4.90 7.78 4.59
N GLY A 129 5.52 8.10 5.73
CA GLY A 129 4.82 8.40 6.99
C GLY A 129 3.95 9.65 6.93
N ALA A 130 4.33 10.63 6.09
CA ALA A 130 3.56 11.87 5.91
C ALA A 130 2.13 11.66 5.36
N ILE A 131 1.81 10.47 4.85
CA ILE A 131 0.46 10.10 4.38
C ILE A 131 -0.53 10.13 5.55
N VAL A 132 -0.12 9.69 6.72
CA VAL A 132 -0.96 9.58 7.92
C VAL A 132 -0.50 10.50 9.07
N LEU A 133 0.68 11.09 8.98
CA LEU A 133 1.24 11.94 10.05
C LEU A 133 1.42 13.41 9.60
N PRO A 134 1.12 14.40 10.45
CA PRO A 134 0.39 14.26 11.74
C PRO A 134 -1.04 13.79 11.53
N GLN A 135 -1.63 13.10 12.53
CA GLN A 135 -2.98 12.53 12.46
C GLN A 135 -4.04 13.62 12.67
N ASP A 136 -4.17 14.52 11.68
CA ASP A 136 -5.06 15.69 11.74
C ASP A 136 -5.75 15.95 10.39
N GLY A 137 -6.72 16.84 10.36
CA GLY A 137 -7.41 17.27 9.15
C GLY A 137 -7.85 16.11 8.24
N PRO A 138 -7.53 16.17 6.94
CA PRO A 138 -7.86 15.13 5.96
C PRO A 138 -7.26 13.75 6.28
N ARG A 139 -6.10 13.70 6.98
CA ARG A 139 -5.40 12.46 7.33
C ARG A 139 -6.17 11.58 8.31
N LYS A 140 -7.20 12.11 8.99
CA LYS A 140 -8.15 11.31 9.79
C LYS A 140 -8.95 10.30 8.97
N TRP A 141 -8.88 10.38 7.64
CA TRP A 141 -9.52 9.47 6.70
C TRP A 141 -8.52 8.61 5.93
N ALA A 142 -7.23 8.75 6.22
CA ALA A 142 -6.16 8.03 5.55
C ALA A 142 -5.54 6.98 6.47
N PHE A 143 -5.31 5.80 5.92
CA PHE A 143 -4.61 4.68 6.53
C PHE A 143 -3.45 4.28 5.62
N LYS A 144 -2.41 3.67 6.19
CA LYS A 144 -1.33 3.05 5.42
C LYS A 144 -0.87 1.76 6.10
N LEU A 145 -0.39 0.81 5.32
CA LEU A 145 -0.08 -0.54 5.81
C LEU A 145 1.42 -0.76 6.01
N SER A 146 2.24 -0.19 5.14
CA SER A 146 3.71 -0.27 5.29
C SER A 146 4.19 0.47 6.54
N PRO A 147 5.25 0.01 7.22
CA PRO A 147 5.78 0.70 8.40
C PRO A 147 6.21 2.14 8.12
N THR A 148 6.27 2.95 9.17
CA THR A 148 6.86 4.29 9.10
C THR A 148 8.38 4.20 9.06
N GLU A 149 9.03 5.26 8.59
CA GLU A 149 10.48 5.34 8.38
C GLU A 149 11.31 4.96 9.61
N PRO A 150 10.95 5.40 10.86
CA PRO A 150 11.75 5.07 12.06
C PRO A 150 11.92 3.57 12.31
N ILE A 151 10.93 2.73 12.01
CA ILE A 151 11.01 1.27 12.21
C ILE A 151 12.10 0.70 11.30
N SER A 152 12.05 1.02 10.00
CA SER A 152 13.02 0.54 9.01
C SER A 152 14.43 1.07 9.28
N ILE A 153 14.55 2.37 9.60
CA ILE A 153 15.84 3.01 9.91
C ILE A 153 16.45 2.40 11.16
N GLY A 154 15.66 2.14 12.19
CA GLY A 154 16.14 1.51 13.42
C GLY A 154 16.83 0.18 13.15
N LEU A 155 16.17 -0.71 12.40
CA LEU A 155 16.74 -2.01 12.03
C LEU A 155 18.01 -1.90 11.18
N VAL A 156 18.06 -0.97 10.22
CA VAL A 156 19.26 -0.74 9.40
C VAL A 156 20.44 -0.28 10.27
N LEU A 157 20.21 0.65 11.20
CA LEU A 157 21.26 1.15 12.07
C LEU A 157 21.72 0.09 13.10
N ASP A 158 20.81 -0.76 13.60
CA ASP A 158 21.16 -1.91 14.44
C ASP A 158 22.06 -2.90 13.69
N HIS A 159 21.67 -3.24 12.45
CA HIS A 159 22.47 -4.12 11.61
C HIS A 159 23.83 -3.51 11.27
N LEU A 160 23.88 -2.21 10.93
CA LEU A 160 25.12 -1.52 10.64
C LEU A 160 26.04 -1.45 11.86
N GLN A 161 25.49 -1.20 13.05
CA GLN A 161 26.27 -1.17 14.29
C GLN A 161 26.87 -2.54 14.62
N LYS A 162 26.17 -3.64 14.33
CA LYS A 162 26.61 -5.02 14.58
C LYS A 162 27.62 -5.49 13.53
N ASN A 163 27.45 -5.15 12.25
CA ASN A 163 28.15 -5.75 11.13
C ASN A 163 29.05 -4.77 10.35
N GLY A 164 28.91 -3.47 10.59
CA GLY A 164 29.71 -2.42 9.96
C GLY A 164 31.10 -2.28 10.58
N LYS A 165 32.03 -1.67 9.81
CA LYS A 165 33.39 -1.35 10.26
C LYS A 165 33.49 -0.01 10.98
N GLY A 166 32.42 0.83 10.88
CA GLY A 166 32.36 2.15 11.48
C GLY A 166 30.94 2.71 11.46
N LYS A 167 30.81 4.02 11.72
CA LYS A 167 29.51 4.71 11.86
C LYS A 167 29.34 5.86 10.85
N SER A 168 30.10 5.85 9.74
CA SER A 168 29.94 6.84 8.67
C SER A 168 28.97 6.31 7.60
N VAL A 169 27.95 7.10 7.28
CA VAL A 169 26.92 6.73 6.30
C VAL A 169 26.80 7.82 5.27
N ALA A 170 26.77 7.46 3.98
CA ALA A 170 26.28 8.33 2.95
C ALA A 170 24.84 7.94 2.57
N THR A 171 24.06 8.93 2.13
CA THR A 171 22.71 8.71 1.66
C THR A 171 22.55 9.16 0.23
N ILE A 172 21.73 8.44 -0.54
CA ILE A 172 21.26 8.88 -1.85
C ILE A 172 19.78 8.55 -1.99
N GLY A 173 18.97 9.54 -2.34
CA GLY A 173 17.51 9.38 -2.38
C GLY A 173 16.88 9.90 -3.66
N ILE A 174 15.74 9.32 -4.06
CA ILE A 174 14.91 9.91 -5.10
C ILE A 174 14.37 11.27 -4.64
N ALA A 175 14.36 12.25 -5.55
CA ALA A 175 13.89 13.62 -5.30
C ALA A 175 12.35 13.68 -5.27
N THR A 176 11.74 12.96 -4.33
CA THR A 176 10.29 12.89 -4.10
C THR A 176 10.01 12.96 -2.60
N SER A 177 8.74 13.19 -2.23
CA SER A 177 8.32 13.19 -0.83
C SER A 177 8.63 11.87 -0.08
N TYR A 178 8.76 10.73 -0.77
CA TYR A 178 9.23 9.48 -0.19
C TYR A 178 10.71 9.55 0.21
N GLY A 179 11.61 9.88 -0.72
CA GLY A 179 13.05 9.98 -0.44
C GLY A 179 13.38 11.08 0.57
N GLU A 180 12.66 12.21 0.50
CA GLU A 180 12.82 13.32 1.45
C GLU A 180 12.33 12.97 2.86
N GLY A 181 11.23 12.23 2.98
CA GLY A 181 10.73 11.73 4.26
C GLY A 181 11.72 10.80 4.94
N PHE A 182 12.28 9.83 4.18
CA PHE A 182 13.31 8.94 4.69
C PHE A 182 14.59 9.70 5.09
N LEU A 183 15.05 10.65 4.28
CA LEU A 183 16.24 11.44 4.60
C LEU A 183 16.04 12.20 5.92
N LYS A 184 14.94 12.92 6.05
CA LYS A 184 14.62 13.71 7.26
C LYS A 184 14.57 12.83 8.51
N ALA A 185 13.90 11.67 8.43
CA ALA A 185 13.83 10.73 9.54
C ALA A 185 15.21 10.13 9.85
N PHE A 186 15.99 9.77 8.82
CA PHE A 186 17.32 9.20 8.98
C PHE A 186 18.27 10.19 9.65
N GLU A 187 18.29 11.45 9.24
CA GLU A 187 19.14 12.51 9.84
C GLU A 187 18.89 12.62 11.35
N ALA A 188 17.62 12.65 11.77
CA ALA A 188 17.27 12.75 13.17
C ALA A 188 17.69 11.51 13.99
N ILE A 189 17.44 10.31 13.47
CA ILE A 189 17.72 9.05 14.18
C ILE A 189 19.22 8.75 14.19
N ALA A 190 19.91 8.98 13.07
CA ALA A 190 21.33 8.78 12.94
C ALA A 190 22.12 9.64 13.95
N ALA A 191 21.74 10.94 14.07
CA ALA A 191 22.34 11.85 15.04
C ALA A 191 22.17 11.35 16.49
N GLN A 192 20.95 10.92 16.84
CA GLN A 192 20.66 10.38 18.19
C GLN A 192 21.48 9.12 18.52
N ARG A 193 21.79 8.31 17.51
CA ARG A 193 22.52 7.05 17.64
C ARG A 193 24.03 7.16 17.40
N GLY A 194 24.53 8.38 17.19
CA GLY A 194 25.94 8.68 17.00
C GLY A 194 26.51 8.20 15.65
N PHE A 195 25.68 8.09 14.62
CA PHE A 195 26.10 7.88 13.25
C PHE A 195 26.41 9.23 12.56
N LYS A 196 27.44 9.25 11.74
CA LYS A 196 27.86 10.46 10.99
C LYS A 196 27.41 10.35 9.53
N ILE A 197 26.60 11.27 9.08
CA ILE A 197 26.28 11.42 7.65
C ILE A 197 27.42 12.17 6.97
N VAL A 198 28.12 11.53 6.04
CA VAL A 198 29.31 12.08 5.39
C VAL A 198 29.04 12.59 3.98
N ALA A 199 27.94 12.17 3.35
CA ALA A 199 27.46 12.71 2.09
C ALA A 199 25.95 12.48 1.98
N THR A 200 25.26 13.42 1.31
CA THR A 200 23.82 13.33 1.01
C THR A 200 23.63 13.75 -0.44
N GLU A 201 23.10 12.85 -1.27
CA GLU A 201 22.86 13.08 -2.69
C GLU A 201 21.40 12.78 -3.05
N LYS A 202 20.93 13.40 -4.13
CA LYS A 202 19.57 13.18 -4.67
C LYS A 202 19.65 12.91 -6.17
N TYR A 203 18.64 12.20 -6.68
CA TYR A 203 18.45 11.99 -8.11
C TYR A 203 16.96 11.90 -8.45
N ASN A 204 16.60 12.16 -9.71
CA ASN A 204 15.23 11.96 -10.18
C ASN A 204 15.03 10.52 -10.66
N GLN A 205 13.85 9.98 -10.50
CA GLN A 205 13.54 8.62 -10.95
C GLN A 205 13.70 8.42 -12.47
N THR A 206 13.71 9.49 -13.23
CA THR A 206 13.91 9.50 -14.69
C THR A 206 15.35 9.81 -15.12
N ASP A 207 16.25 10.05 -14.18
CA ASP A 207 17.65 10.32 -14.51
C ASP A 207 18.30 9.07 -15.13
N PRO A 208 18.99 9.21 -16.28
CA PRO A 208 19.62 8.08 -16.94
C PRO A 208 20.92 7.64 -16.24
N SER A 209 21.48 8.45 -15.36
CA SER A 209 22.74 8.22 -14.65
C SER A 209 22.78 8.93 -13.31
N VAL A 210 23.46 8.32 -12.33
CA VAL A 210 23.79 8.91 -11.01
C VAL A 210 25.29 8.95 -10.76
N THR A 211 26.08 8.92 -11.81
CA THR A 211 27.55 8.87 -11.76
C THR A 211 28.14 9.99 -10.90
N ALA A 212 27.70 11.24 -11.10
CA ALA A 212 28.21 12.38 -10.34
C ALA A 212 27.93 12.26 -8.84
N GLN A 213 26.73 11.83 -8.47
CA GLN A 213 26.32 11.61 -7.09
C GLN A 213 27.13 10.49 -6.45
N VAL A 214 27.27 9.34 -7.13
CA VAL A 214 28.03 8.19 -6.62
C VAL A 214 29.52 8.52 -6.47
N LEU A 215 30.12 9.29 -7.36
CA LEU A 215 31.52 9.73 -7.21
C LEU A 215 31.74 10.57 -5.94
N LYS A 216 30.82 11.48 -5.61
CA LYS A 216 30.88 12.26 -4.36
C LYS A 216 30.76 11.35 -3.13
N ILE A 217 29.85 10.37 -3.19
CA ILE A 217 29.68 9.36 -2.12
C ILE A 217 30.99 8.58 -1.91
N ILE A 218 31.57 8.06 -2.98
CA ILE A 218 32.83 7.28 -2.90
C ILE A 218 33.98 8.13 -2.37
N THR A 219 34.07 9.40 -2.79
CA THR A 219 35.08 10.34 -2.29
C THR A 219 34.94 10.61 -0.80
N ALA A 220 33.70 10.63 -0.27
CA ALA A 220 33.46 10.77 1.16
C ALA A 220 33.81 9.51 1.96
N ASN A 221 34.10 8.37 1.30
CA ASN A 221 34.53 7.09 1.85
C ASN A 221 33.69 6.60 3.05
N PRO A 222 32.35 6.45 2.89
CA PRO A 222 31.48 5.99 3.97
C PRO A 222 31.65 4.50 4.27
N ASP A 223 31.37 4.08 5.51
CA ASP A 223 31.26 2.68 5.88
C ASP A 223 30.02 2.00 5.27
N ALA A 224 28.96 2.78 5.05
CA ALA A 224 27.74 2.32 4.42
C ALA A 224 27.09 3.39 3.53
N VAL A 225 26.33 2.93 2.53
CA VAL A 225 25.43 3.77 1.73
C VAL A 225 24.00 3.31 1.96
N TYR A 226 23.11 4.24 2.31
CA TYR A 226 21.67 3.97 2.43
C TYR A 226 20.91 4.67 1.30
N ILE A 227 20.18 3.88 0.50
CA ILE A 227 19.48 4.32 -0.71
C ILE A 227 17.99 4.42 -0.41
N PHE A 228 17.42 5.63 -0.53
CA PHE A 228 16.00 5.90 -0.30
C PHE A 228 15.27 5.95 -1.63
N ALA A 229 14.81 4.81 -2.11
CA ALA A 229 14.24 4.69 -3.44
C ALA A 229 12.96 3.86 -3.49
N ALA A 230 12.20 4.04 -4.56
CA ALA A 230 11.02 3.26 -4.89
C ALA A 230 11.00 2.93 -6.40
N GLY A 231 10.56 1.71 -6.73
CA GLY A 231 10.55 1.21 -8.09
C GLY A 231 11.93 0.80 -8.62
N THR A 232 11.94 0.32 -9.86
CA THR A 232 13.18 -0.15 -10.53
C THR A 232 14.28 0.92 -10.65
N PRO A 233 13.99 2.24 -10.72
CA PRO A 233 15.04 3.26 -10.68
C PRO A 233 15.91 3.22 -9.42
N GLY A 234 15.45 2.61 -8.34
CA GLY A 234 16.24 2.39 -7.13
C GLY A 234 17.46 1.47 -7.28
N ALA A 235 17.53 0.69 -8.37
CA ALA A 235 18.70 -0.12 -8.66
C ALA A 235 19.91 0.71 -9.15
N LEU A 236 19.65 1.85 -9.77
CA LEU A 236 20.67 2.65 -10.43
C LEU A 236 21.84 3.07 -9.51
N PRO A 237 21.63 3.62 -8.30
CA PRO A 237 22.73 3.94 -7.40
C PRO A 237 23.56 2.72 -7.00
N GLN A 238 22.94 1.59 -6.72
CA GLN A 238 23.65 0.37 -6.31
C GLN A 238 24.45 -0.24 -7.48
N ILE A 239 23.92 -0.22 -8.69
CA ILE A 239 24.63 -0.62 -9.90
C ILE A 239 25.90 0.23 -10.07
N GLU A 240 25.79 1.55 -9.97
CA GLU A 240 26.91 2.47 -10.14
C GLU A 240 27.97 2.30 -9.02
N LEU A 241 27.54 2.11 -7.75
CA LEU A 241 28.43 1.81 -6.64
C LEU A 241 29.23 0.50 -6.89
N ALA A 242 28.53 -0.55 -7.34
CA ALA A 242 29.15 -1.84 -7.62
C ALA A 242 30.17 -1.76 -8.78
N GLN A 243 29.80 -1.08 -9.88
CA GLN A 243 30.67 -0.89 -11.05
C GLN A 243 31.94 -0.11 -10.70
N ARG A 244 31.88 0.80 -9.73
CA ARG A 244 33.03 1.56 -9.22
C ARG A 244 33.77 0.88 -8.08
N GLY A 245 33.40 -0.35 -7.76
CA GLY A 245 34.12 -1.17 -6.78
C GLY A 245 33.93 -0.73 -5.34
N TYR A 246 32.85 -0.04 -4.98
CA TYR A 246 32.53 0.29 -3.59
C TYR A 246 32.47 -1.00 -2.73
N LYS A 247 33.09 -0.96 -1.55
CA LYS A 247 33.26 -2.15 -0.66
C LYS A 247 32.53 -2.04 0.67
N GLY A 248 31.92 -0.90 0.96
CA GLY A 248 31.09 -0.72 2.17
C GLY A 248 29.74 -1.42 2.06
N LEU A 249 28.98 -1.39 3.14
CA LEU A 249 27.64 -1.95 3.16
C LEU A 249 26.67 -1.07 2.35
N VAL A 250 25.77 -1.70 1.59
CA VAL A 250 24.73 -1.00 0.84
C VAL A 250 23.38 -1.43 1.35
N TYR A 251 22.55 -0.47 1.73
CA TYR A 251 21.18 -0.66 2.18
C TYR A 251 20.20 -0.02 1.23
N GLN A 252 19.07 -0.68 1.02
CA GLN A 252 17.91 -0.17 0.28
C GLN A 252 16.71 -0.02 1.20
N THR A 253 15.79 0.88 0.88
CA THR A 253 14.46 0.90 1.49
C THR A 253 13.55 -0.13 0.80
N GLN A 254 12.50 -0.58 1.50
CA GLN A 254 11.54 -1.55 0.96
C GLN A 254 10.79 -1.10 -0.30
N GLY A 255 10.90 0.17 -0.68
CA GLY A 255 10.29 0.71 -1.90
C GLY A 255 10.75 0.04 -3.21
N VAL A 256 11.76 -0.82 -3.16
CA VAL A 256 12.27 -1.59 -4.31
C VAL A 256 12.02 -3.12 -4.17
N ALA A 257 11.22 -3.56 -3.20
CA ALA A 257 11.08 -4.97 -2.79
C ALA A 257 10.21 -5.80 -3.75
N ASN A 258 10.70 -6.04 -4.96
CA ASN A 258 10.11 -6.94 -5.95
C ASN A 258 11.17 -7.56 -6.88
N ASN A 259 10.75 -8.55 -7.67
CA ASN A 259 11.66 -9.26 -8.55
C ASN A 259 12.13 -8.44 -9.76
N ASP A 260 11.40 -7.41 -10.16
CA ASP A 260 11.86 -6.49 -11.23
C ASP A 260 13.11 -5.73 -10.80
N PHE A 261 13.20 -5.33 -9.53
CA PHE A 261 14.42 -4.74 -8.98
C PHE A 261 15.60 -5.71 -9.07
N LEU A 262 15.41 -6.98 -8.67
CA LEU A 262 16.46 -8.01 -8.78
C LEU A 262 16.87 -8.24 -10.24
N ARG A 263 15.91 -8.29 -11.16
CA ARG A 263 16.16 -8.47 -12.59
C ARG A 263 16.94 -7.30 -13.19
N VAL A 264 16.57 -6.06 -12.85
CA VAL A 264 17.20 -4.84 -13.38
C VAL A 264 18.62 -4.67 -12.83
N GLY A 265 18.83 -4.87 -11.54
CA GLY A 265 20.11 -4.67 -10.90
C GLY A 265 21.07 -5.85 -11.05
N GLY A 266 20.55 -7.07 -11.25
CA GLY A 266 21.31 -8.29 -11.48
C GLY A 266 22.43 -8.49 -10.47
N LYS A 267 23.62 -8.86 -10.95
CA LYS A 267 24.81 -9.11 -10.12
C LYS A 267 25.28 -7.89 -9.30
N SER A 268 24.91 -6.67 -9.72
CA SER A 268 25.30 -5.45 -9.01
C SER A 268 24.58 -5.31 -7.66
N LEU A 269 23.52 -6.06 -7.42
CA LEU A 269 22.78 -6.04 -6.15
C LEU A 269 23.31 -7.04 -5.12
N GLU A 270 24.19 -7.98 -5.52
CA GLU A 270 24.71 -9.01 -4.63
C GLU A 270 25.35 -8.41 -3.38
N GLY A 271 25.03 -8.96 -2.21
CA GLY A 271 25.50 -8.49 -0.92
C GLY A 271 24.78 -7.26 -0.38
N GLY A 272 23.85 -6.67 -1.14
CA GLY A 272 23.00 -5.55 -0.68
C GLY A 272 21.98 -6.00 0.37
N TYR A 273 21.67 -5.12 1.31
CA TYR A 273 20.74 -5.35 2.42
C TYR A 273 19.48 -4.50 2.25
N MET A 274 18.38 -4.98 2.83
CA MET A 274 17.12 -4.24 2.87
C MET A 274 16.28 -4.67 4.06
N THR A 275 15.55 -3.73 4.66
CA THR A 275 14.43 -4.06 5.54
C THR A 275 13.18 -4.22 4.70
N VAL A 276 12.46 -5.31 4.90
CA VAL A 276 11.24 -5.64 4.15
C VAL A 276 10.18 -6.25 5.05
N ALA A 277 8.93 -6.23 4.59
CA ALA A 277 7.91 -7.04 5.26
C ALA A 277 8.22 -8.54 5.14
N PRO A 278 7.88 -9.34 6.17
CA PRO A 278 8.18 -10.77 6.24
C PRO A 278 7.71 -11.60 5.05
N VAL A 279 6.65 -11.17 4.36
CA VAL A 279 6.06 -11.87 3.22
C VAL A 279 7.05 -12.18 2.10
N LEU A 280 8.05 -11.33 1.89
CA LEU A 280 9.02 -11.52 0.82
C LEU A 280 9.89 -12.78 1.01
N VAL A 281 10.05 -13.20 2.27
CA VAL A 281 10.80 -14.37 2.70
C VAL A 281 9.96 -15.35 3.55
N ALA A 282 8.67 -15.44 3.24
CA ALA A 282 7.64 -16.10 4.04
C ALA A 282 8.04 -17.52 4.51
N GLU A 283 8.60 -18.34 3.61
CA GLU A 283 9.00 -19.72 3.91
C GLU A 283 10.25 -19.81 4.81
N GLN A 284 11.06 -18.74 4.84
CA GLN A 284 12.27 -18.68 5.65
C GLN A 284 12.01 -18.20 7.09
N LEU A 285 10.80 -17.71 7.37
CA LEU A 285 10.44 -17.24 8.71
C LEU A 285 10.38 -18.41 9.71
N PRO A 286 10.76 -18.17 10.99
CA PRO A 286 10.55 -19.17 12.04
C PRO A 286 9.06 -19.44 12.27
N GLU A 287 8.71 -20.63 12.75
CA GLU A 287 7.32 -21.03 13.03
C GLU A 287 6.66 -20.11 14.09
N SER A 288 7.43 -19.50 14.95
CA SER A 288 6.94 -18.54 15.96
C SER A 288 6.59 -17.17 15.39
N ASN A 289 6.90 -16.88 14.12
CA ASN A 289 6.56 -15.59 13.53
C ASN A 289 5.04 -15.51 13.29
N PRO A 290 4.34 -14.50 13.86
CA PRO A 290 2.88 -14.44 13.83
C PRO A 290 2.30 -14.29 12.41
N VAL A 291 3.05 -13.72 11.46
CA VAL A 291 2.57 -13.51 10.08
C VAL A 291 2.93 -14.66 9.13
N LYS A 292 3.79 -15.60 9.54
CA LYS A 292 4.29 -16.67 8.65
C LYS A 292 3.18 -17.36 7.88
N LYS A 293 2.13 -17.80 8.58
CA LYS A 293 1.03 -18.53 7.93
C LYS A 293 0.32 -17.67 6.89
N ALA A 294 -0.06 -16.44 7.24
CA ALA A 294 -0.74 -15.53 6.31
C ALA A 294 0.16 -15.14 5.12
N ALA A 295 1.44 -14.94 5.37
CA ALA A 295 2.43 -14.64 4.34
C ALA A 295 2.61 -15.80 3.34
N VAL A 296 2.76 -17.05 3.83
CA VAL A 296 2.86 -18.24 2.98
C VAL A 296 1.58 -18.46 2.19
N ASP A 297 0.42 -18.35 2.83
CA ASP A 297 -0.89 -18.51 2.15
C ASP A 297 -1.05 -17.48 1.01
N PHE A 298 -0.65 -16.23 1.23
CA PHE A 298 -0.67 -15.19 0.20
C PHE A 298 0.30 -15.53 -0.95
N VAL A 299 1.56 -15.83 -0.63
CA VAL A 299 2.60 -16.12 -1.64
C VAL A 299 2.17 -17.28 -2.52
N GLN A 300 1.68 -18.39 -1.94
CA GLN A 300 1.19 -19.54 -2.70
C GLN A 300 0.03 -19.19 -3.63
N ARG A 301 -0.93 -18.40 -3.14
CA ARG A 301 -2.08 -17.94 -3.93
C ARG A 301 -1.63 -17.03 -5.08
N PHE A 302 -0.77 -16.06 -4.78
CA PHE A 302 -0.32 -15.09 -5.76
C PHE A 302 0.57 -15.74 -6.84
N GLU A 303 1.55 -16.55 -6.45
CA GLU A 303 2.43 -17.24 -7.39
C GLU A 303 1.70 -18.32 -8.21
N LYS A 304 0.66 -18.94 -7.68
CA LYS A 304 -0.22 -19.83 -8.46
C LYS A 304 -0.92 -19.07 -9.59
N ALA A 305 -1.30 -17.83 -9.37
CA ALA A 305 -2.02 -17.02 -10.36
C ALA A 305 -1.09 -16.30 -11.34
N GLN A 306 0.07 -15.82 -10.87
CA GLN A 306 0.95 -14.94 -11.64
C GLN A 306 2.25 -15.63 -12.11
N GLY A 307 2.48 -16.87 -11.68
CA GLY A 307 3.68 -17.65 -11.99
C GLY A 307 4.68 -17.71 -10.82
N ALA A 308 5.54 -18.72 -10.85
CA ALA A 308 6.57 -18.92 -9.84
C ALA A 308 7.51 -17.70 -9.75
N ASN A 309 7.90 -17.36 -8.53
CA ASN A 309 8.75 -16.20 -8.21
C ASN A 309 8.15 -14.82 -8.58
N SER A 310 6.83 -14.72 -8.76
CA SER A 310 6.16 -13.43 -9.00
C SER A 310 5.90 -12.62 -7.73
N ARG A 311 6.23 -13.17 -6.55
CA ARG A 311 6.00 -12.51 -5.26
C ARG A 311 6.51 -11.07 -5.24
N SER A 312 5.73 -10.21 -4.62
CA SER A 312 6.00 -8.78 -4.50
C SER A 312 5.46 -8.28 -3.17
N LEU A 313 6.25 -7.45 -2.48
CA LEU A 313 5.77 -6.73 -1.31
C LEU A 313 4.51 -5.92 -1.65
N PHE A 314 4.50 -5.23 -2.80
CA PHE A 314 3.38 -4.36 -3.20
C PHE A 314 2.08 -5.13 -3.44
N ALA A 315 2.17 -6.32 -4.05
CA ALA A 315 1.02 -7.22 -4.17
C ALA A 315 0.47 -7.65 -2.80
N ALA A 316 1.37 -7.90 -1.83
CA ALA A 316 0.99 -8.26 -0.47
C ALA A 316 0.32 -7.09 0.27
N THR A 317 0.82 -5.85 0.09
CA THR A 317 0.20 -4.65 0.65
C THR A 317 -1.24 -4.48 0.14
N ALA A 318 -1.47 -4.67 -1.18
CA ALA A 318 -2.82 -4.64 -1.75
C ALA A 318 -3.70 -5.79 -1.22
N TRP A 319 -3.12 -6.97 -1.00
CA TRP A 319 -3.84 -8.10 -0.41
C TRP A 319 -4.24 -7.84 1.04
N ASP A 320 -3.35 -7.28 1.86
CA ASP A 320 -3.67 -6.92 3.24
C ASP A 320 -4.74 -5.83 3.32
N ALA A 321 -4.74 -4.87 2.37
CA ALA A 321 -5.82 -3.90 2.24
C ALA A 321 -7.18 -4.57 2.03
N LEU A 322 -7.27 -5.62 1.18
CA LEU A 322 -8.49 -6.42 1.04
C LEU A 322 -8.91 -7.05 2.36
N LEU A 323 -7.99 -7.70 3.08
CA LEU A 323 -8.30 -8.40 4.33
C LEU A 323 -8.85 -7.41 5.38
N ILE A 324 -8.27 -6.22 5.46
CA ILE A 324 -8.73 -5.13 6.32
C ILE A 324 -10.12 -4.66 5.91
N VAL A 325 -10.35 -4.42 4.61
CA VAL A 325 -11.67 -4.01 4.09
C VAL A 325 -12.73 -5.08 4.37
N GLN A 326 -12.41 -6.37 4.18
CA GLN A 326 -13.33 -7.47 4.50
C GLN A 326 -13.71 -7.50 5.98
N ASN A 327 -12.76 -7.23 6.87
CA ASN A 327 -13.02 -7.15 8.30
C ASN A 327 -13.89 -5.92 8.63
N ALA A 328 -13.49 -4.74 8.16
CA ALA A 328 -14.16 -3.48 8.44
C ALA A 328 -15.60 -3.42 7.87
N ALA A 329 -15.82 -3.96 6.68
CA ALA A 329 -17.14 -3.97 6.03
C ALA A 329 -18.19 -4.73 6.86
N ARG A 330 -17.80 -5.83 7.52
CA ARG A 330 -18.71 -6.58 8.40
C ARG A 330 -19.26 -5.72 9.54
N GLU A 331 -18.46 -4.86 10.09
CA GLU A 331 -18.86 -3.95 11.17
C GLU A 331 -19.59 -2.71 10.61
N ALA A 332 -19.15 -2.19 9.47
CA ALA A 332 -19.75 -1.02 8.85
C ALA A 332 -21.17 -1.28 8.36
N LEU A 333 -21.45 -2.47 7.82
CA LEU A 333 -22.79 -2.87 7.36
C LEU A 333 -23.84 -2.92 8.49
N LYS A 334 -23.41 -3.08 9.74
CA LYS A 334 -24.30 -2.99 10.92
C LYS A 334 -24.74 -1.55 11.21
N LYS A 335 -24.01 -0.55 10.71
CA LYS A 335 -24.17 0.87 11.05
C LYS A 335 -24.64 1.74 9.88
N GLY A 336 -24.45 1.28 8.64
CA GLY A 336 -24.82 2.04 7.45
C GLY A 336 -24.94 1.15 6.21
N LYS A 337 -25.57 1.70 5.16
CA LYS A 337 -25.69 1.03 3.86
C LYS A 337 -24.59 1.55 2.92
N PRO A 338 -23.96 0.69 2.08
CA PRO A 338 -23.06 1.12 1.02
C PRO A 338 -23.61 2.33 0.22
N GLY A 339 -22.72 3.22 -0.21
CA GLY A 339 -23.05 4.46 -0.90
C GLY A 339 -23.46 5.62 0.01
N THR A 340 -23.50 5.45 1.34
CA THR A 340 -23.90 6.51 2.29
C THR A 340 -22.73 7.05 3.10
N PRO A 341 -22.79 8.33 3.54
CA PRO A 341 -21.79 8.88 4.47
C PRO A 341 -21.68 8.10 5.77
N ALA A 342 -22.79 7.55 6.28
CA ALA A 342 -22.80 6.72 7.49
C ALA A 342 -21.97 5.45 7.31
N PHE A 343 -22.04 4.80 6.15
CA PHE A 343 -21.24 3.61 5.84
C PHE A 343 -19.74 3.95 5.74
N ARG A 344 -19.38 5.06 5.08
CA ARG A 344 -17.98 5.53 4.97
C ARG A 344 -17.37 5.82 6.35
N SER A 345 -18.12 6.54 7.21
CA SER A 345 -17.69 6.79 8.59
C SER A 345 -17.53 5.48 9.38
N ALA A 346 -18.49 4.55 9.23
CA ALA A 346 -18.42 3.26 9.89
C ALA A 346 -17.26 2.38 9.39
N LEU A 347 -16.90 2.46 8.09
CA LEU A 347 -15.69 1.81 7.56
C LEU A 347 -14.43 2.38 8.20
N ARG A 348 -14.28 3.72 8.25
CA ARG A 348 -13.15 4.37 8.91
C ARG A 348 -13.04 3.91 10.37
N ASP A 349 -14.12 4.01 11.13
CA ASP A 349 -14.15 3.67 12.55
C ASP A 349 -13.84 2.18 12.78
N ALA A 350 -14.27 1.30 11.87
CA ALA A 350 -13.96 -0.12 11.93
C ALA A 350 -12.49 -0.43 11.62
N ILE A 351 -11.85 0.34 10.73
CA ILE A 351 -10.41 0.23 10.48
C ILE A 351 -9.63 0.76 11.69
N GLU A 352 -10.01 1.90 12.26
CA GLU A 352 -9.41 2.43 13.51
C GLU A 352 -9.52 1.45 14.69
N GLY A 353 -10.55 0.61 14.69
CA GLY A 353 -10.81 -0.39 15.72
C GLY A 353 -10.08 -1.72 15.54
N LEU A 354 -9.20 -1.86 14.54
CA LEU A 354 -8.42 -3.10 14.34
C LEU A 354 -7.47 -3.33 15.51
N HIS A 355 -7.47 -4.53 16.04
CA HIS A 355 -6.58 -4.95 17.13
C HIS A 355 -6.02 -6.33 16.85
N ASP A 356 -4.67 -6.46 16.89
CA ASP A 356 -3.91 -7.67 16.62
C ASP A 356 -4.35 -8.41 15.33
N PHE A 357 -4.74 -7.64 14.32
CA PHE A 357 -5.17 -8.17 13.03
C PHE A 357 -3.97 -8.65 12.23
N VAL A 358 -3.89 -9.94 11.98
CA VAL A 358 -2.77 -10.56 11.26
C VAL A 358 -3.01 -10.51 9.75
N GLY A 359 -2.16 -9.75 9.06
CA GLY A 359 -2.04 -9.74 7.61
C GLY A 359 -0.84 -10.55 7.11
N SER A 360 -0.55 -10.45 5.82
CA SER A 360 0.61 -11.09 5.20
C SER A 360 1.92 -10.33 5.43
N GLU A 361 1.86 -9.04 5.73
CA GLU A 361 3.01 -8.17 5.95
C GLU A 361 3.27 -7.86 7.43
N GLY A 362 2.25 -7.90 8.27
CA GLY A 362 2.38 -7.48 9.66
C GLY A 362 1.17 -7.82 10.52
N VAL A 363 1.25 -7.39 11.76
CA VAL A 363 0.14 -7.41 12.71
C VAL A 363 -0.30 -5.97 12.91
N TYR A 364 -1.58 -5.67 12.64
CA TYR A 364 -2.13 -4.34 12.66
C TYR A 364 -2.94 -4.08 13.92
N THR A 365 -2.57 -3.05 14.67
CA THR A 365 -3.34 -2.51 15.80
C THR A 365 -3.49 -1.02 15.58
N MET A 366 -4.61 -0.61 15.02
CA MET A 366 -4.88 0.79 14.69
C MET A 366 -5.63 1.51 15.80
N SER A 367 -5.63 2.83 15.77
CA SER A 367 -6.38 3.68 16.69
C SER A 367 -6.67 5.03 16.05
N PRO A 368 -7.55 5.88 16.62
CA PRO A 368 -7.76 7.25 16.13
C PRO A 368 -6.51 8.15 16.11
N SER A 369 -5.43 7.77 16.79
CA SER A 369 -4.16 8.48 16.80
C SER A 369 -3.03 7.75 16.06
N ASP A 370 -3.28 6.54 15.57
CA ASP A 370 -2.32 5.74 14.79
C ASP A 370 -3.03 4.98 13.67
N HIS A 371 -2.99 5.55 12.47
CA HIS A 371 -3.55 4.96 11.25
C HIS A 371 -2.51 4.16 10.44
N ASN A 372 -1.39 3.82 11.04
CA ASN A 372 -0.44 2.86 10.51
C ASN A 372 -0.54 1.51 11.26
N GLY A 373 -0.55 1.56 12.58
CA GLY A 373 -0.87 0.43 13.45
C GLY A 373 0.09 -0.75 13.39
N VAL A 374 1.30 -0.60 12.82
CA VAL A 374 2.30 -1.66 12.74
C VAL A 374 3.52 -1.39 13.62
N ASP A 375 4.17 -2.45 14.09
CA ASP A 375 5.37 -2.40 14.92
C ASP A 375 6.55 -3.13 14.25
N ALA A 376 7.62 -3.35 15.00
CA ALA A 376 8.84 -3.99 14.52
C ALA A 376 8.62 -5.41 13.95
N ARG A 377 7.52 -6.10 14.32
CA ARG A 377 7.17 -7.42 13.76
C ARG A 377 6.84 -7.37 12.26
N SER A 378 6.55 -6.19 11.73
CA SER A 378 6.27 -5.96 10.31
C SER A 378 7.52 -5.86 9.43
N GLN A 379 8.71 -6.00 10.00
CA GLN A 379 9.98 -5.85 9.28
C GLN A 379 10.96 -6.95 9.62
N VAL A 380 11.68 -7.41 8.61
CA VAL A 380 12.83 -8.28 8.73
C VAL A 380 13.99 -7.74 7.89
N MET A 381 15.23 -8.05 8.28
CA MET A 381 16.40 -7.76 7.46
C MET A 381 16.58 -8.87 6.43
N VAL A 382 16.78 -8.51 5.18
CA VAL A 382 17.17 -9.44 4.12
C VAL A 382 18.46 -9.00 3.46
N LYS A 383 19.17 -9.96 2.88
CA LYS A 383 20.33 -9.75 2.03
C LYS A 383 20.05 -10.34 0.66
N ILE A 384 20.58 -9.75 -0.39
CA ILE A 384 20.51 -10.33 -1.74
C ILE A 384 21.69 -11.30 -1.90
N GLU A 385 21.38 -12.57 -2.08
CA GLU A 385 22.34 -13.66 -2.29
C GLU A 385 21.91 -14.56 -3.43
N ASN A 386 22.76 -14.74 -4.42
CA ASN A 386 22.49 -15.51 -5.64
C ASN A 386 21.22 -15.02 -6.37
N GLY A 387 21.03 -13.70 -6.43
CA GLY A 387 19.87 -13.08 -7.07
C GLY A 387 18.55 -13.27 -6.34
N ALA A 388 18.54 -13.67 -5.08
CA ALA A 388 17.35 -13.93 -4.28
C ALA A 388 17.40 -13.25 -2.90
N TRP A 389 16.22 -13.06 -2.32
CA TRP A 389 16.06 -12.53 -0.97
C TRP A 389 16.42 -13.59 0.08
N LYS A 390 17.34 -13.29 0.99
CA LYS A 390 17.77 -14.19 2.05
C LYS A 390 17.56 -13.54 3.41
N LEU A 391 16.73 -14.17 4.24
CA LEU A 391 16.49 -13.71 5.61
C LEU A 391 17.81 -13.65 6.39
N GLN A 392 18.01 -12.56 7.11
CA GLN A 392 19.14 -12.38 8.03
C GLN A 392 18.64 -12.54 9.47
N PRO A 393 19.46 -13.10 10.37
CA PRO A 393 19.11 -13.29 11.77
C PRO A 393 19.05 -11.99 12.58
#